data_34c0d76d86e034c59764e89e9077fd98
#
_entry.id   34c0d76d86e034c59764e89e9077fd98
#
_cell.length_a   1.000
_cell.length_b   1.000
_cell.length_c   1.000
_cell.angle_alpha   90.00
_cell.angle_beta   90.00
_cell.angle_gamma   90.00
#
_symmetry.space_group_name_H-M   'P 1'
#
loop_
_entity.id
_entity.type
_entity.pdbx_description
1 polymer ?
#
loop_
_entity_poly.entity_id
_entity_poly.type
_entity_poly.pdbx_seq_one_letter_code
_entity_poly.pdbx_strand_id
1 'polypeptide(L)'
;MAMKKKREGKNTSKIFDDHDHGMCFDDAIEQIENYFLKKNLQFTPLRRKVFEILIRDHKPLGAYEILEALGRDGFSSSPPIAYRVLDFLMKHGFVHKIQGLNAFIACSNPNHSHSPAFVICRKCEKVAEIDEKKSGISFASPNIENFEIEKTTVEMTGVCTTAQERQQCNAY
;
A
#
# COMPACT_ATOMS: atom_id res chain seq x y z
N MET A 1 4.10 -43.16 -22.33
CA MET A 1 3.47 -42.66 -21.08
C MET A 1 4.26 -41.45 -20.58
N ALA A 2 3.77 -40.25 -20.84
CA ALA A 2 4.42 -39.03 -20.43
C ALA A 2 3.69 -38.45 -19.22
N MET A 3 4.34 -38.49 -18.07
CA MET A 3 3.83 -37.90 -16.81
C MET A 3 3.77 -36.38 -16.93
N LYS A 4 2.58 -35.80 -16.93
CA LYS A 4 2.35 -34.36 -16.80
C LYS A 4 2.77 -33.94 -15.38
N LYS A 5 3.90 -33.22 -15.26
CA LYS A 5 4.30 -32.50 -14.06
C LYS A 5 3.24 -31.42 -13.77
N LYS A 6 2.45 -31.62 -12.70
CA LYS A 6 1.61 -30.57 -12.10
C LYS A 6 2.51 -29.39 -11.72
N ARG A 7 2.31 -28.23 -12.32
CA ARG A 7 2.88 -26.97 -11.84
C ARG A 7 2.15 -26.65 -10.55
N GLU A 8 2.81 -26.83 -9.43
CA GLU A 8 2.37 -26.30 -8.14
C GLU A 8 2.32 -24.78 -8.25
N GLY A 9 1.13 -24.21 -8.21
CA GLY A 9 0.91 -22.78 -8.09
C GLY A 9 1.54 -22.30 -6.79
N LYS A 10 2.50 -21.39 -6.87
CA LYS A 10 3.06 -20.72 -5.70
C LYS A 10 1.94 -20.06 -4.93
N ASN A 11 1.80 -20.48 -3.70
CA ASN A 11 0.76 -20.18 -2.74
C ASN A 11 0.68 -18.64 -2.49
N THR A 12 -0.33 -17.99 -3.06
CA THR A 12 -0.70 -16.58 -2.80
C THR A 12 -1.50 -16.42 -1.50
N SER A 13 -1.64 -17.48 -0.71
CA SER A 13 -2.48 -17.52 0.50
C SER A 13 -1.97 -16.71 1.69
N LYS A 14 -0.76 -16.15 1.61
CA LYS A 14 -0.14 -15.38 2.69
C LYS A 14 -0.26 -13.86 2.59
N ILE A 15 -1.04 -13.35 1.65
CA ILE A 15 -1.14 -11.89 1.39
C ILE A 15 -1.78 -11.15 2.58
N PHE A 16 -2.59 -11.84 3.39
CA PHE A 16 -3.28 -11.28 4.56
C PHE A 16 -2.80 -11.89 5.90
N ASP A 17 -1.69 -12.66 5.91
CA ASP A 17 -1.15 -13.25 7.13
C ASP A 17 -0.34 -12.22 7.93
N ASP A 18 -0.42 -12.33 9.27
CA ASP A 18 0.37 -11.52 10.19
C ASP A 18 1.86 -11.87 10.04
N HIS A 19 2.70 -10.86 9.83
CA HIS A 19 4.17 -10.96 9.83
C HIS A 19 4.75 -10.02 10.90
N ASP A 20 6.00 -10.21 11.23
CA ASP A 20 6.68 -9.40 12.26
C ASP A 20 6.76 -7.93 11.82
N HIS A 21 5.92 -7.10 12.45
CA HIS A 21 5.77 -5.69 12.12
C HIS A 21 6.94 -4.83 12.57
N GLY A 22 7.73 -5.26 13.58
CA GLY A 22 8.84 -4.47 14.12
C GLY A 22 9.97 -4.30 13.12
N MET A 23 10.48 -5.40 12.56
CA MET A 23 11.55 -5.35 11.54
C MET A 23 11.10 -4.65 10.26
N CYS A 24 9.84 -4.85 9.84
CA CYS A 24 9.29 -4.21 8.65
C CYS A 24 9.18 -2.69 8.79
N PHE A 25 8.88 -2.21 10.00
CA PHE A 25 8.77 -0.78 10.29
C PHE A 25 10.13 -0.05 10.19
N ASP A 26 11.15 -0.57 10.88
CA ASP A 26 12.48 0.03 10.91
C ASP A 26 13.12 0.04 9.52
N ASP A 27 13.02 -1.05 8.79
CA ASP A 27 13.50 -1.17 7.41
C ASP A 27 12.82 -0.16 6.48
N ALA A 28 11.51 0.05 6.61
CA ALA A 28 10.77 1.00 5.79
C ALA A 28 11.17 2.46 6.09
N ILE A 29 11.38 2.79 7.36
CA ILE A 29 11.85 4.13 7.75
C ILE A 29 13.26 4.38 7.22
N GLU A 30 14.18 3.43 7.37
CA GLU A 30 15.55 3.56 6.86
C GLU A 30 15.55 3.74 5.32
N GLN A 31 14.74 2.98 4.61
CA GLN A 31 14.63 3.07 3.14
C GLN A 31 14.16 4.46 2.71
N ILE A 32 13.12 5.03 3.33
CA ILE A 32 12.60 6.34 2.97
C ILE A 32 13.60 7.46 3.30
N GLU A 33 14.27 7.39 4.44
CA GLU A 33 15.31 8.35 4.84
C GLU A 33 16.48 8.34 3.85
N ASN A 34 16.99 7.17 3.51
CA ASN A 34 18.07 6.99 2.55
C ASN A 34 17.69 7.50 1.14
N TYR A 35 16.44 7.28 0.72
CA TYR A 35 15.94 7.80 -0.55
C TYR A 35 15.95 9.32 -0.58
N PHE A 36 15.39 9.98 0.45
CA PHE A 36 15.29 11.44 0.50
C PHE A 36 16.67 12.09 0.63
N LEU A 37 17.58 11.46 1.39
CA LEU A 37 18.97 11.90 1.49
C LEU A 37 19.66 11.86 0.11
N LYS A 38 19.56 10.75 -0.61
CA LYS A 38 20.14 10.60 -1.97
C LYS A 38 19.56 11.57 -2.99
N LYS A 39 18.30 11.95 -2.84
CA LYS A 39 17.60 12.90 -3.72
C LYS A 39 17.78 14.35 -3.30
N ASN A 40 18.50 14.63 -2.21
CA ASN A 40 18.63 15.96 -1.61
C ASN A 40 17.28 16.62 -1.32
N LEU A 41 16.32 15.82 -0.81
CA LEU A 41 14.97 16.25 -0.47
C LEU A 41 14.80 16.24 1.06
N GLN A 42 14.04 17.20 1.59
CA GLN A 42 13.79 17.27 3.01
C GLN A 42 12.72 16.23 3.44
N PHE A 43 13.12 15.34 4.33
CA PHE A 43 12.18 14.46 5.03
C PHE A 43 11.82 15.09 6.39
N THR A 44 10.87 16.02 6.36
CA THR A 44 10.48 16.79 7.56
C THR A 44 9.86 15.88 8.63
N PRO A 45 9.87 16.29 9.93
CA PRO A 45 9.26 15.53 11.02
C PRO A 45 7.79 15.16 10.73
N LEU A 46 7.02 16.08 10.12
CA LEU A 46 5.63 15.80 9.76
C LEU A 46 5.50 14.75 8.65
N ARG A 47 6.36 14.77 7.61
CA ARG A 47 6.38 13.75 6.56
C ARG A 47 6.74 12.38 7.12
N ARG A 48 7.74 12.34 7.99
CA ARG A 48 8.12 11.14 8.72
C ARG A 48 6.93 10.60 9.51
N LYS A 49 6.27 11.45 10.29
CA LYS A 49 5.16 11.05 11.15
C LYS A 49 3.97 10.50 10.37
N VAL A 50 3.58 11.14 9.27
CA VAL A 50 2.51 10.63 8.39
C VAL A 50 2.87 9.25 7.84
N PHE A 51 4.13 9.05 7.41
CA PHE A 51 4.57 7.75 6.91
C PHE A 51 4.58 6.69 8.01
N GLU A 52 5.06 7.01 9.22
CA GLU A 52 5.02 6.13 10.39
C GLU A 52 3.59 5.67 10.74
N ILE A 53 2.61 6.59 10.68
CA ILE A 53 1.20 6.26 10.91
C ILE A 53 0.71 5.25 9.87
N LEU A 54 1.05 5.43 8.59
CA LEU A 54 0.59 4.56 7.51
C LEU A 54 1.22 3.16 7.53
N ILE A 55 2.47 3.02 8.02
CA ILE A 55 3.13 1.71 8.08
C ILE A 55 2.86 0.93 9.36
N ARG A 56 2.36 1.60 10.42
CA ARG A 56 2.17 0.99 11.74
C ARG A 56 1.25 -0.23 11.72
N ASP A 57 0.10 -0.10 11.04
CA ASP A 57 -0.96 -1.11 11.08
C ASP A 57 -1.19 -1.81 9.72
N HIS A 58 -0.45 -1.43 8.67
CA HIS A 58 -0.65 -1.90 7.29
C HIS A 58 -2.12 -1.83 6.82
N LYS A 59 -2.87 -0.88 7.35
CA LYS A 59 -4.26 -0.61 6.98
C LYS A 59 -4.34 0.65 6.15
N PRO A 60 -5.24 0.71 5.18
CA PRO A 60 -5.55 1.96 4.51
C PRO A 60 -6.22 2.92 5.51
N LEU A 61 -5.76 4.16 5.56
CA LEU A 61 -6.30 5.21 6.41
C LEU A 61 -6.81 6.37 5.58
N GLY A 62 -8.00 6.86 5.90
CA GLY A 62 -8.54 8.09 5.35
C GLY A 62 -7.74 9.32 5.83
N ALA A 63 -7.82 10.43 5.10
CA ALA A 63 -7.09 11.64 5.47
C ALA A 63 -7.47 12.18 6.87
N TYR A 64 -8.71 12.03 7.28
CA TYR A 64 -9.17 12.44 8.60
C TYR A 64 -8.65 11.54 9.72
N GLU A 65 -8.55 10.24 9.50
CA GLU A 65 -7.94 9.28 10.45
C GLU A 65 -6.45 9.58 10.65
N ILE A 66 -5.75 9.95 9.57
CA ILE A 66 -4.34 10.39 9.64
C ILE A 66 -4.24 11.68 10.45
N LEU A 67 -5.13 12.65 10.24
CA LEU A 67 -5.16 13.91 11.00
C LEU A 67 -5.41 13.66 12.49
N GLU A 68 -6.34 12.79 12.83
CA GLU A 68 -6.62 12.41 14.21
C GLU A 68 -5.41 11.73 14.86
N ALA A 69 -4.75 10.81 14.15
CA ALA A 69 -3.53 10.17 14.63
C ALA A 69 -2.39 11.18 14.83
N LEU A 70 -2.21 12.13 13.92
CA LEU A 70 -1.26 13.23 14.09
C LEU A 70 -1.55 14.06 15.34
N GLY A 71 -2.83 14.40 15.57
CA GLY A 71 -3.25 15.15 16.76
C GLY A 71 -2.95 14.42 18.07
N ARG A 72 -3.20 13.11 18.12
CA ARG A 72 -2.86 12.27 19.28
C ARG A 72 -1.36 12.25 19.57
N ASP A 73 -0.54 12.29 18.52
CA ASP A 73 0.93 12.28 18.63
C ASP A 73 1.51 13.70 18.80
N GLY A 74 0.68 14.72 19.07
CA GLY A 74 1.10 16.09 19.35
C GLY A 74 1.46 16.94 18.12
N PHE A 75 1.17 16.45 16.91
CA PHE A 75 1.37 17.22 15.68
C PHE A 75 0.11 18.04 15.36
N SER A 76 0.24 19.37 15.42
CA SER A 76 -0.81 20.24 14.89
C SER A 76 -0.76 20.21 13.36
N SER A 77 -1.85 19.76 12.75
CA SER A 77 -1.98 19.73 11.30
C SER A 77 -3.40 20.07 10.86
N SER A 78 -3.52 20.66 9.69
CA SER A 78 -4.79 20.95 9.03
C SER A 78 -4.97 20.07 7.80
N PRO A 79 -6.20 19.83 7.32
CA PRO A 79 -6.43 19.02 6.13
C PRO A 79 -5.56 19.42 4.93
N PRO A 80 -5.40 20.69 4.55
CA PRO A 80 -4.54 21.07 3.44
C PRO A 80 -3.08 20.67 3.63
N ILE A 81 -2.57 20.72 4.85
CA ILE A 81 -1.17 20.34 5.15
C ILE A 81 -1.01 18.82 5.04
N ALA A 82 -1.96 18.06 5.60
CA ALA A 82 -1.94 16.60 5.50
C ALA A 82 -1.98 16.12 4.03
N TYR A 83 -2.86 16.71 3.21
CA TYR A 83 -2.92 16.38 1.78
C TYR A 83 -1.61 16.72 1.05
N ARG A 84 -0.97 17.85 1.32
CA ARG A 84 0.35 18.18 0.73
C ARG A 84 1.42 17.15 1.10
N VAL A 85 1.39 16.64 2.33
CA VAL A 85 2.31 15.59 2.76
C VAL A 85 2.02 14.29 2.04
N LEU A 86 0.76 13.89 1.95
CA LEU A 86 0.34 12.69 1.25
C LEU A 86 0.69 12.76 -0.25
N ASP A 87 0.41 13.89 -0.91
CA ASP A 87 0.76 14.13 -2.31
C ASP A 87 2.28 14.02 -2.52
N PHE A 88 3.07 14.59 -1.59
CA PHE A 88 4.51 14.47 -1.65
C PHE A 88 4.98 13.02 -1.54
N LEU A 89 4.46 12.25 -0.57
CA LEU A 89 4.81 10.85 -0.40
C LEU A 89 4.35 9.99 -1.59
N MET A 90 3.17 10.26 -2.15
CA MET A 90 2.67 9.59 -3.36
C MET A 90 3.53 9.90 -4.59
N LYS A 91 3.94 11.16 -4.76
CA LYS A 91 4.83 11.56 -5.86
C LYS A 91 6.16 10.80 -5.85
N HIS A 92 6.64 10.44 -4.68
CA HIS A 92 7.89 9.70 -4.51
C HIS A 92 7.70 8.19 -4.37
N GLY A 93 6.47 7.68 -4.54
CA GLY A 93 6.18 6.24 -4.56
C GLY A 93 6.17 5.54 -3.19
N PHE A 94 6.12 6.31 -2.08
CA PHE A 94 6.08 5.74 -0.73
C PHE A 94 4.66 5.51 -0.21
N VAL A 95 3.68 6.13 -0.82
CA VAL A 95 2.26 6.01 -0.46
C VAL A 95 1.43 5.83 -1.71
N HIS A 96 0.40 5.01 -1.62
CA HIS A 96 -0.62 4.85 -2.64
C HIS A 96 -1.98 5.29 -2.13
N LYS A 97 -2.80 5.83 -3.00
CA LYS A 97 -4.21 6.11 -2.71
C LYS A 97 -5.05 4.95 -3.24
N ILE A 98 -5.90 4.40 -2.38
CA ILE A 98 -6.92 3.41 -2.73
C ILE A 98 -8.20 4.18 -3.06
N GLN A 99 -8.57 4.24 -4.32
CA GLN A 99 -9.70 5.04 -4.78
C GLN A 99 -11.03 4.51 -4.25
N GLY A 100 -11.20 3.19 -4.27
CA GLY A 100 -12.42 2.53 -3.81
C GLY A 100 -12.73 2.75 -2.31
N LEU A 101 -11.71 3.04 -1.49
CA LEU A 101 -11.85 3.33 -0.07
C LEU A 101 -11.64 4.82 0.27
N ASN A 102 -11.22 5.63 -0.69
CA ASN A 102 -10.76 7.00 -0.47
C ASN A 102 -9.72 7.11 0.68
N ALA A 103 -8.82 6.15 0.74
CA ALA A 103 -7.84 5.99 1.81
C ALA A 103 -6.42 5.89 1.25
N PHE A 104 -5.43 5.98 2.13
CA PHE A 104 -4.00 5.94 1.80
C PHE A 104 -3.34 4.76 2.48
N ILE A 105 -2.38 4.14 1.81
CA ILE A 105 -1.60 3.01 2.32
C ILE A 105 -0.12 3.22 1.98
N ALA A 106 0.78 2.80 2.87
CA ALA A 106 2.20 2.77 2.57
C ALA A 106 2.51 1.74 1.47
N CYS A 107 3.41 2.08 0.55
CA CYS A 107 3.88 1.17 -0.49
C CYS A 107 4.73 0.05 0.13
N SER A 108 4.44 -1.19 -0.21
CA SER A 108 5.20 -2.35 0.25
C SER A 108 6.56 -2.52 -0.46
N ASN A 109 6.79 -1.82 -1.57
CA ASN A 109 8.01 -1.93 -2.37
C ASN A 109 8.42 -0.59 -3.03
N PRO A 110 8.77 0.44 -2.24
CA PRO A 110 8.94 1.82 -2.73
C PRO A 110 10.15 2.01 -3.65
N ASN A 111 11.12 1.08 -3.68
CA ASN A 111 12.34 1.22 -4.47
C ASN A 111 12.19 0.82 -5.94
N HIS A 112 11.02 0.35 -6.35
CA HIS A 112 10.76 -0.08 -7.72
C HIS A 112 9.64 0.75 -8.35
N SER A 113 9.90 1.27 -9.55
CA SER A 113 8.81 1.80 -10.38
C SER A 113 7.89 0.63 -10.74
N HIS A 114 6.65 0.67 -10.29
CA HIS A 114 5.66 -0.36 -10.54
C HIS A 114 4.27 0.26 -10.69
N SER A 115 3.43 -0.43 -11.42
CA SER A 115 1.98 -0.11 -11.45
C SER A 115 1.34 -0.76 -10.24
N PRO A 116 0.83 0.01 -9.28
CA PRO A 116 0.26 -0.58 -8.07
C PRO A 116 -1.02 -1.35 -8.40
N ALA A 117 -1.11 -2.56 -7.86
CA ALA A 117 -2.31 -3.37 -7.91
C ALA A 117 -2.68 -3.81 -6.49
N PHE A 118 -3.95 -3.69 -6.16
CA PHE A 118 -4.45 -3.95 -4.82
C PHE A 118 -5.58 -4.96 -4.81
N VAL A 119 -5.60 -5.83 -3.80
CA VAL A 119 -6.77 -6.63 -3.44
C VAL A 119 -7.39 -6.05 -2.17
N ILE A 120 -8.71 -5.84 -2.22
CA ILE A 120 -9.48 -5.18 -1.17
C ILE A 120 -10.56 -6.15 -0.69
N CYS A 121 -10.55 -6.50 0.59
CA CYS A 121 -11.63 -7.28 1.17
C CYS A 121 -12.80 -6.35 1.55
N ARG A 122 -13.97 -6.53 0.89
CA ARG A 122 -15.17 -5.72 1.16
C ARG A 122 -15.80 -5.95 2.54
N LYS A 123 -15.36 -6.98 3.29
CA LYS A 123 -15.88 -7.29 4.63
C LYS A 123 -15.04 -6.71 5.75
N CYS A 124 -13.70 -6.80 5.66
CA CYS A 124 -12.80 -6.34 6.70
C CYS A 124 -11.92 -5.17 6.27
N GLU A 125 -12.11 -4.66 5.06
CA GLU A 125 -11.40 -3.52 4.46
C GLU A 125 -9.87 -3.67 4.45
N LYS A 126 -9.36 -4.86 4.78
CA LYS A 126 -7.93 -5.15 4.61
C LYS A 126 -7.56 -5.02 3.13
N VAL A 127 -6.44 -4.38 2.90
CA VAL A 127 -5.85 -4.18 1.58
C VAL A 127 -4.48 -4.84 1.54
N ALA A 128 -4.18 -5.50 0.44
CA ALA A 128 -2.84 -5.98 0.16
C ALA A 128 -2.40 -5.52 -1.24
N GLU A 129 -1.17 -5.04 -1.33
CA GLU A 129 -0.53 -4.73 -2.60
C GLU A 129 -0.02 -6.01 -3.24
N ILE A 130 -0.29 -6.17 -4.54
CA ILE A 130 0.13 -7.31 -5.33
C ILE A 130 1.26 -6.89 -6.25
N ASP A 131 2.34 -7.66 -6.23
CA ASP A 131 3.41 -7.57 -7.21
C ASP A 131 3.04 -8.40 -8.45
N GLU A 132 3.03 -7.77 -9.62
CA GLU A 132 2.75 -8.40 -10.92
C GLU A 132 3.60 -9.65 -11.14
N LYS A 133 4.90 -9.56 -10.84
CA LYS A 133 5.86 -10.65 -11.04
C LYS A 133 5.60 -11.85 -10.11
N LYS A 134 5.13 -11.58 -8.89
CA LYS A 134 4.86 -12.62 -7.90
C LYS A 134 3.49 -13.23 -8.05
N SER A 135 2.51 -12.45 -8.50
CA SER A 135 1.12 -12.92 -8.65
C SER A 135 0.90 -13.71 -9.95
N GLY A 136 1.77 -13.54 -10.94
CA GLY A 136 1.58 -14.12 -12.28
C GLY A 136 0.45 -13.45 -13.07
N ILE A 137 -0.05 -12.32 -12.61
CA ILE A 137 -1.07 -11.51 -13.28
C ILE A 137 -0.33 -10.37 -14.01
N SER A 138 -0.58 -10.20 -15.30
CA SER A 138 -0.02 -9.08 -16.05
C SER A 138 -1.01 -7.91 -16.05
N PHE A 139 -0.54 -6.76 -15.65
CA PHE A 139 -1.28 -5.50 -15.68
C PHE A 139 -0.78 -4.61 -16.83
N ALA A 140 -0.40 -5.24 -17.95
CA ALA A 140 0.12 -4.52 -19.10
C ALA A 140 -0.85 -3.41 -19.54
N SER A 141 -0.33 -2.19 -19.61
CA SER A 141 -1.07 -1.07 -20.17
C SER A 141 -1.32 -1.31 -21.67
N PRO A 142 -2.56 -1.15 -22.14
CA PRO A 142 -2.84 -1.28 -23.56
C PRO A 142 -2.09 -0.20 -24.36
N ASN A 143 -1.58 -0.58 -25.53
CA ASN A 143 -1.04 0.42 -26.47
C ASN A 143 -2.23 1.09 -27.18
N ILE A 144 -2.43 2.37 -26.89
CA ILE A 144 -3.52 3.17 -27.49
C ILE A 144 -2.89 4.20 -28.39
N GLU A 145 -3.31 4.21 -29.67
CA GLU A 145 -2.80 5.14 -30.65
C GLU A 145 -3.03 6.61 -30.22
N ASN A 146 -2.00 7.42 -30.27
CA ASN A 146 -2.00 8.84 -29.88
C ASN A 146 -2.36 9.09 -28.40
N PHE A 147 -2.16 8.10 -27.51
CA PHE A 147 -2.43 8.25 -26.08
C PHE A 147 -1.29 7.62 -25.24
N GLU A 148 -0.62 8.43 -24.44
CA GLU A 148 0.40 7.98 -23.50
C GLU A 148 -0.23 7.74 -22.12
N ILE A 149 -0.16 6.51 -21.63
CA ILE A 149 -0.64 6.17 -20.29
C ILE A 149 0.45 6.52 -19.27
N GLU A 150 0.24 7.57 -18.50
CA GLU A 150 1.18 8.02 -17.48
C GLU A 150 1.14 7.14 -16.21
N LYS A 151 -0.04 6.61 -15.86
CA LYS A 151 -0.22 5.83 -14.64
C LYS A 151 -1.35 4.82 -14.78
N THR A 152 -1.10 3.60 -14.33
CA THR A 152 -2.11 2.55 -14.18
C THR A 152 -2.22 2.16 -12.71
N THR A 153 -3.43 2.00 -12.21
CA THR A 153 -3.71 1.45 -10.88
C THR A 153 -4.82 0.41 -11.02
N VAL A 154 -4.63 -0.75 -10.43
CA VAL A 154 -5.60 -1.84 -10.47
C VAL A 154 -6.12 -2.11 -9.06
N GLU A 155 -7.43 -2.05 -8.87
CA GLU A 155 -8.09 -2.36 -7.61
C GLU A 155 -9.07 -3.52 -7.84
N MET A 156 -8.85 -4.61 -7.10
CA MET A 156 -9.68 -5.82 -7.15
C MET A 156 -10.40 -5.98 -5.82
N THR A 157 -11.72 -6.01 -5.85
CA THR A 157 -12.55 -6.15 -4.66
C THR A 157 -13.09 -7.56 -4.54
N GLY A 158 -12.97 -8.15 -3.37
CA GLY A 158 -13.42 -9.52 -3.08
C GLY A 158 -13.71 -9.75 -1.60
N VAL A 159 -13.66 -11.00 -1.18
CA VAL A 159 -13.75 -11.39 0.23
C VAL A 159 -12.59 -12.33 0.53
N CYS A 160 -11.78 -12.00 1.54
CA CYS A 160 -10.67 -12.86 1.95
C CYS A 160 -11.19 -14.18 2.54
N THR A 161 -10.46 -15.27 2.36
CA THR A 161 -10.82 -16.60 2.88
C THR A 161 -10.87 -16.61 4.40
N THR A 162 -9.99 -15.87 5.08
CA THR A 162 -10.04 -15.69 6.52
C THR A 162 -11.32 -15.03 7.01
N ALA A 163 -11.94 -14.17 6.19
CA ALA A 163 -13.24 -13.56 6.49
C ALA A 163 -14.42 -14.51 6.23
N GLN A 164 -14.22 -15.53 5.40
CA GLN A 164 -15.24 -16.57 5.12
C GLN A 164 -15.26 -17.63 6.23
N GLU A 165 -14.09 -18.06 6.70
CA GLU A 165 -13.94 -19.12 7.69
C GLU A 165 -14.21 -18.63 9.12
N ARG A 166 -13.90 -17.37 9.43
CA ARG A 166 -14.23 -16.74 10.70
C ARG A 166 -15.47 -15.87 10.47
N GLN A 167 -16.57 -16.22 11.10
CA GLN A 167 -17.74 -15.33 11.27
C GLN A 167 -17.36 -13.99 11.97
N GLN A 168 -16.10 -13.74 12.13
CA GLN A 168 -15.44 -12.64 12.88
C GLN A 168 -14.64 -11.73 11.98
N CYS A 169 -15.05 -11.48 10.75
CA CYS A 169 -14.66 -10.25 10.08
C CYS A 169 -15.55 -9.13 10.61
N ASN A 170 -15.43 -8.85 11.90
CA ASN A 170 -16.11 -7.69 12.50
C ASN A 170 -15.40 -6.45 11.98
N ALA A 171 -16.15 -5.61 11.28
CA ALA A 171 -15.78 -4.23 11.05
C ALA A 171 -15.52 -3.57 12.43
N TYR A 172 -14.36 -2.97 12.57
CA TYR A 172 -14.09 -2.05 13.67
C TYR A 172 -14.70 -0.69 13.35
#